data_04a6ec732f529fb488e7fe3367cfc0fe
#
_entry.id   04a6ec732f529fb488e7fe3367cfc0fe
#
_cell.length_a   1.000
_cell.length_b   1.000
_cell.length_c   1.000
_cell.angle_alpha   90.00
_cell.angle_beta   90.00
_cell.angle_gamma   90.00
#
_symmetry.space_group_name_H-M   'P 1'
#
loop_
_entity.id
_entity.type
_entity.pdbx_description
1 polymer ?
#
loop_
_entity_poly.entity_id
_entity_poly.type
_entity_poly.pdbx_seq_one_letter_code
_entity_poly.pdbx_strand_id
1 'polypeptide(L)'
;MKHLVYLLLLIPFGLIGQNNRASILTFEDFLARVEAHHPLSIQANLKIDEGKAILRKARGRFDPKIYSDVSQKYFTGKQYYNISNSGLKIPTWYGIEFSGGYAQNDGAFLNPENNTPGSGLWHAGVSMSVGQGLFIDKRRAELKKAKIFTKSTIVGRKLIYNDLLYDAGQAYWSWFESYNSVLIYESALELTQQRYQSV
;
A
#
# COMPACT_ATOMS: atom_id res chain seq x y z
N MET A 1 -62.74 32.70 -0.72
CA MET A 1 -63.25 31.56 -1.46
C MET A 1 -62.21 31.08 -2.44
N LYS A 2 -61.39 30.13 -2.07
CA LYS A 2 -60.52 29.39 -3.02
C LYS A 2 -60.29 28.01 -2.41
N HIS A 3 -60.98 27.03 -2.97
CA HIS A 3 -60.83 25.62 -2.60
C HIS A 3 -59.56 25.07 -3.17
N LEU A 4 -58.62 24.73 -2.33
CA LEU A 4 -57.39 24.02 -2.72
C LEU A 4 -57.69 22.52 -2.66
N VAL A 5 -57.81 21.92 -3.84
CA VAL A 5 -58.02 20.48 -4.03
C VAL A 5 -56.64 19.81 -3.82
N TYR A 6 -56.49 19.08 -2.73
CA TYR A 6 -55.34 18.19 -2.52
C TYR A 6 -55.55 16.91 -3.29
N LEU A 7 -54.89 16.81 -4.45
CA LEU A 7 -54.78 15.57 -5.22
C LEU A 7 -53.78 14.64 -4.51
N LEU A 8 -54.29 13.69 -3.74
CA LEU A 8 -53.51 12.66 -3.07
C LEU A 8 -53.10 11.63 -4.13
N LEU A 9 -51.83 11.73 -4.58
CA LEU A 9 -51.22 10.76 -5.49
C LEU A 9 -50.94 9.47 -4.72
N LEU A 10 -51.84 8.52 -4.81
CA LEU A 10 -51.65 7.13 -4.39
C LEU A 10 -50.63 6.49 -5.35
N ILE A 11 -49.38 6.47 -4.93
CA ILE A 11 -48.37 5.67 -5.59
C ILE A 11 -48.58 4.22 -5.15
N PRO A 12 -48.91 3.29 -6.08
CA PRO A 12 -48.96 1.88 -5.72
C PRO A 12 -47.51 1.45 -5.39
N PHE A 13 -47.25 1.18 -4.14
CA PHE A 13 -46.08 0.43 -3.71
C PHE A 13 -46.18 -0.96 -4.33
N GLY A 14 -45.59 -1.13 -5.49
CA GLY A 14 -45.36 -2.43 -6.09
C GLY A 14 -44.55 -3.28 -5.14
N LEU A 15 -45.21 -4.18 -4.43
CA LEU A 15 -44.59 -5.31 -3.78
C LEU A 15 -43.86 -6.11 -4.87
N ILE A 16 -42.57 -5.76 -5.10
CA ILE A 16 -41.64 -6.63 -5.80
C ILE A 16 -41.45 -7.82 -4.87
N GLY A 17 -42.31 -8.83 -5.04
CA GLY A 17 -42.15 -10.13 -4.43
C GLY A 17 -40.73 -10.60 -4.82
N GLN A 18 -39.82 -10.61 -3.86
CA GLN A 18 -38.53 -11.28 -4.04
C GLN A 18 -38.86 -12.73 -4.35
N ASN A 19 -38.73 -13.08 -5.62
CA ASN A 19 -38.76 -14.45 -6.09
C ASN A 19 -37.56 -15.15 -5.47
N ASN A 20 -37.72 -15.63 -4.26
CA ASN A 20 -36.74 -16.41 -3.51
C ASN A 20 -36.64 -17.80 -4.13
N ARG A 21 -36.31 -17.86 -5.43
CA ARG A 21 -35.77 -19.07 -6.00
C ARG A 21 -34.48 -19.31 -5.25
N ALA A 22 -34.45 -20.37 -4.45
CA ALA A 22 -33.23 -20.85 -3.86
C ALA A 22 -32.19 -20.93 -4.99
N SER A 23 -31.32 -19.91 -5.09
CA SER A 23 -30.29 -19.90 -6.12
C SER A 23 -29.31 -21.00 -5.75
N ILE A 24 -29.25 -22.03 -6.58
CA ILE A 24 -28.26 -23.08 -6.43
C ILE A 24 -26.90 -22.39 -6.50
N LEU A 25 -26.11 -22.49 -5.44
CA LEU A 25 -24.77 -21.94 -5.41
C LEU A 25 -23.87 -22.83 -6.28
N THR A 26 -23.55 -22.35 -7.48
CA THR A 26 -22.61 -23.06 -8.36
C THR A 26 -21.18 -22.93 -7.85
N PHE A 27 -20.31 -23.82 -8.30
CA PHE A 27 -18.89 -23.79 -7.95
C PHE A 27 -18.24 -22.47 -8.38
N GLU A 28 -18.58 -22.01 -9.58
CA GLU A 28 -18.08 -20.75 -10.14
C GLU A 28 -18.52 -19.54 -9.32
N ASP A 29 -19.80 -19.50 -8.93
CA ASP A 29 -20.35 -18.40 -8.09
C ASP A 29 -19.70 -18.39 -6.70
N PHE A 30 -19.42 -19.57 -6.13
CA PHE A 30 -18.74 -19.69 -4.87
C PHE A 30 -17.31 -19.17 -4.97
N LEU A 31 -16.55 -19.60 -5.98
CA LEU A 31 -15.18 -19.11 -6.19
C LEU A 31 -15.13 -17.59 -6.44
N ALA A 32 -16.07 -17.06 -7.23
CA ALA A 32 -16.17 -15.62 -7.47
C ALA A 32 -16.41 -14.83 -6.17
N ARG A 33 -17.24 -15.35 -5.26
CA ARG A 33 -17.44 -14.74 -3.93
C ARG A 33 -16.20 -14.82 -3.06
N VAL A 34 -15.49 -15.94 -3.08
CA VAL A 34 -14.21 -16.11 -2.36
C VAL A 34 -13.20 -15.11 -2.90
N GLU A 35 -13.06 -14.98 -4.21
CA GLU A 35 -12.16 -14.03 -4.84
C GLU A 35 -12.46 -12.58 -4.40
N ALA A 36 -13.74 -12.21 -4.39
CA ALA A 36 -14.17 -10.85 -4.10
C ALA A 36 -14.07 -10.46 -2.61
N HIS A 37 -14.29 -11.41 -1.70
CA HIS A 37 -14.54 -11.07 -0.29
C HIS A 37 -13.59 -11.77 0.70
N HIS A 38 -12.86 -12.80 0.28
CA HIS A 38 -12.02 -13.54 1.22
C HIS A 38 -10.82 -12.70 1.68
N PRO A 39 -10.50 -12.66 3.00
CA PRO A 39 -9.39 -11.84 3.52
C PRO A 39 -8.04 -12.13 2.87
N LEU A 40 -7.75 -13.39 2.53
CA LEU A 40 -6.50 -13.77 1.84
C LEU A 40 -6.41 -13.19 0.42
N SER A 41 -7.53 -13.03 -0.29
CA SER A 41 -7.56 -12.36 -1.60
C SER A 41 -7.18 -10.89 -1.46
N ILE A 42 -7.74 -10.21 -0.45
CA ILE A 42 -7.39 -8.82 -0.13
C ILE A 42 -5.92 -8.72 0.25
N GLN A 43 -5.43 -9.62 1.12
CA GLN A 43 -4.03 -9.68 1.54
C GLN A 43 -3.08 -9.90 0.35
N ALA A 44 -3.44 -10.78 -0.59
CA ALA A 44 -2.67 -11.03 -1.79
C ALA A 44 -2.53 -9.77 -2.66
N ASN A 45 -3.57 -8.96 -2.77
CA ASN A 45 -3.52 -7.69 -3.48
C ASN A 45 -2.65 -6.65 -2.76
N LEU A 46 -2.73 -6.56 -1.43
CA LEU A 46 -1.88 -5.68 -0.62
C LEU A 46 -0.38 -6.02 -0.77
N LYS A 47 -0.04 -7.27 -1.06
CA LYS A 47 1.35 -7.68 -1.33
C LYS A 47 1.96 -6.94 -2.52
N ILE A 48 1.17 -6.70 -3.57
CA ILE A 48 1.61 -5.89 -4.71
C ILE A 48 1.85 -4.45 -4.31
N ASP A 49 0.98 -3.89 -3.48
CA ASP A 49 1.11 -2.49 -3.05
C ASP A 49 2.30 -2.30 -2.10
N GLU A 50 2.61 -3.30 -1.26
CA GLU A 50 3.85 -3.36 -0.50
C GLU A 50 5.08 -3.25 -1.42
N GLY A 51 5.12 -4.06 -2.50
CA GLY A 51 6.21 -4.01 -3.48
C GLY A 51 6.35 -2.65 -4.15
N LYS A 52 5.24 -2.02 -4.54
CA LYS A 52 5.22 -0.67 -5.11
C LYS A 52 5.71 0.38 -4.10
N ALA A 53 5.31 0.27 -2.83
CA ALA A 53 5.70 1.19 -1.78
C ALA A 53 7.22 1.12 -1.50
N ILE A 54 7.78 -0.09 -1.43
CA ILE A 54 9.22 -0.32 -1.28
C ILE A 54 9.99 0.27 -2.47
N LEU A 55 9.49 0.08 -3.69
CA LEU A 55 10.12 0.67 -4.89
C LEU A 55 10.06 2.21 -4.85
N ARG A 56 8.94 2.79 -4.44
CA ARG A 56 8.80 4.25 -4.27
C ARG A 56 9.79 4.78 -3.23
N LYS A 57 9.89 4.11 -2.08
CA LYS A 57 10.89 4.46 -1.03
C LYS A 57 12.33 4.42 -1.57
N ALA A 58 12.67 3.40 -2.37
CA ALA A 58 13.99 3.28 -2.95
C ALA A 58 14.29 4.38 -4.00
N ARG A 59 13.29 4.80 -4.77
CA ARG A 59 13.39 5.93 -5.72
C ARG A 59 13.56 7.27 -5.00
N GLY A 60 12.86 7.51 -3.91
CA GLY A 60 12.94 8.73 -3.11
C GLY A 60 14.33 9.01 -2.54
N ARG A 61 15.25 8.03 -2.57
CA ARG A 61 16.66 8.28 -2.21
C ARG A 61 17.44 9.09 -3.24
N PHE A 62 16.88 9.26 -4.43
CA PHE A 62 17.43 10.08 -5.51
C PHE A 62 16.75 11.45 -5.60
N ASP A 63 15.78 11.72 -4.72
CA ASP A 63 15.12 13.01 -4.73
C ASP A 63 16.07 14.12 -4.26
N PRO A 64 15.99 15.29 -4.86
CA PRO A 64 16.71 16.46 -4.38
C PRO A 64 16.37 16.77 -2.92
N LYS A 65 17.35 17.13 -2.14
CA LYS A 65 17.21 17.48 -0.73
C LYS A 65 17.57 18.93 -0.49
N ILE A 66 16.62 19.69 -0.01
CA ILE A 66 16.88 21.01 0.54
C ILE A 66 17.17 20.83 2.03
N TYR A 67 18.19 21.50 2.52
CA TYR A 67 18.54 21.50 3.94
C TYR A 67 18.79 22.92 4.40
N SER A 68 18.54 23.18 5.68
CA SER A 68 18.89 24.41 6.36
C SER A 68 19.22 24.08 7.80
N ASP A 69 20.47 24.29 8.16
CA ASP A 69 20.99 24.05 9.49
C ASP A 69 21.35 25.40 10.13
N VAL A 70 20.69 25.71 11.25
CA VAL A 70 20.94 26.92 12.03
C VAL A 70 21.38 26.49 13.42
N SER A 71 22.55 26.94 13.84
CA SER A 71 23.11 26.66 15.15
C SER A 71 23.63 27.94 15.78
N GLN A 72 23.17 28.25 16.99
CA GLN A 72 23.55 29.44 17.74
C GLN A 72 23.95 29.03 19.15
N LYS A 73 24.96 29.71 19.68
CA LYS A 73 25.38 29.54 21.06
C LYS A 73 25.48 30.89 21.77
N TYR A 74 24.77 30.98 22.89
CA TYR A 74 24.82 32.08 23.81
C TYR A 74 25.33 31.59 25.17
N PHE A 75 26.23 32.34 25.78
CA PHE A 75 26.69 32.03 27.13
C PHE A 75 27.01 33.37 27.84
N THR A 76 26.50 33.53 29.06
CA THR A 76 26.72 34.71 29.93
C THR A 76 26.39 36.01 29.18
N GLY A 77 25.26 36.06 28.46
CA GLY A 77 24.83 37.22 27.71
C GLY A 77 25.61 37.57 26.44
N LYS A 78 26.56 36.74 26.05
CA LYS A 78 27.38 36.92 24.84
C LYS A 78 27.05 35.82 23.80
N GLN A 79 26.91 36.27 22.56
CA GLN A 79 26.82 35.35 21.43
C GLN A 79 28.21 34.82 21.09
N TYR A 80 28.34 33.47 21.19
CA TYR A 80 29.58 32.78 20.88
C TYR A 80 29.71 32.54 19.39
N TYR A 81 28.65 32.08 18.76
CA TYR A 81 28.59 31.87 17.33
C TYR A 81 27.14 31.85 16.85
N ASN A 82 26.98 32.13 15.57
CA ASN A 82 25.77 31.91 14.80
C ASN A 82 26.20 31.31 13.46
N ILE A 83 25.74 30.12 13.20
CA ILE A 83 26.03 29.33 11.99
C ILE A 83 24.72 29.06 11.27
N SER A 84 24.63 29.53 10.04
CA SER A 84 23.47 29.29 9.17
C SER A 84 23.94 28.76 7.82
N ASN A 85 23.65 27.48 7.56
CA ASN A 85 24.04 26.80 6.33
C ASN A 85 22.79 26.26 5.65
N SER A 86 22.45 26.75 4.48
CA SER A 86 21.32 26.30 3.69
C SER A 86 21.77 25.86 2.31
N GLY A 87 21.12 24.84 1.76
CA GLY A 87 21.54 24.36 0.44
C GLY A 87 20.66 23.29 -0.13
N LEU A 88 21.09 22.83 -1.30
CA LEU A 88 20.45 21.81 -2.10
C LEU A 88 21.47 20.71 -2.42
N LYS A 89 21.07 19.45 -2.28
CA LYS A 89 21.81 18.27 -2.73
C LYS A 89 20.99 17.49 -3.72
N ILE A 90 21.57 17.22 -4.89
CA ILE A 90 20.90 16.51 -5.99
C ILE A 90 21.71 15.23 -6.29
N PRO A 91 21.30 14.09 -5.72
CA PRO A 91 21.91 12.80 -6.06
C PRO A 91 21.44 12.35 -7.43
N THR A 92 22.34 11.79 -8.23
CA THR A 92 22.00 11.25 -9.55
C THR A 92 22.06 9.72 -9.59
N TRP A 93 21.47 9.15 -10.63
CA TRP A 93 21.48 7.70 -10.90
C TRP A 93 22.86 7.15 -11.27
N TYR A 94 23.79 8.03 -11.65
CA TYR A 94 25.12 7.69 -12.08
C TYR A 94 26.16 7.67 -10.95
N GLY A 95 25.72 7.94 -9.70
CA GLY A 95 26.63 7.99 -8.54
C GLY A 95 27.35 9.33 -8.38
N ILE A 96 26.93 10.33 -9.13
CA ILE A 96 27.38 11.73 -8.99
C ILE A 96 26.34 12.46 -8.14
N GLU A 97 26.79 13.29 -7.20
CA GLU A 97 25.95 14.16 -6.40
C GLU A 97 26.37 15.60 -6.60
N PHE A 98 25.44 16.45 -7.00
CA PHE A 98 25.62 17.89 -7.07
C PHE A 98 25.16 18.52 -5.76
N SER A 99 25.91 19.51 -5.27
CA SER A 99 25.55 20.27 -4.09
C SER A 99 25.76 21.74 -4.36
N GLY A 100 24.91 22.56 -3.77
CA GLY A 100 25.06 23.99 -3.80
C GLY A 100 24.37 24.60 -2.59
N GLY A 101 24.89 25.70 -2.08
CA GLY A 101 24.32 26.30 -0.89
C GLY A 101 24.88 27.67 -0.58
N TYR A 102 24.35 28.21 0.50
CA TYR A 102 24.72 29.50 1.05
C TYR A 102 25.02 29.33 2.53
N ALA A 103 26.15 29.85 2.95
CA ALA A 103 26.62 29.83 4.34
C ALA A 103 26.76 31.25 4.85
N GLN A 104 26.27 31.50 6.07
CA GLN A 104 26.47 32.74 6.79
C GLN A 104 26.82 32.39 8.24
N ASN A 105 28.07 32.53 8.59
CA ASN A 105 28.61 32.14 9.87
C ASN A 105 29.43 33.26 10.47
N ASP A 106 29.11 33.65 11.68
CA ASP A 106 29.80 34.68 12.44
C ASP A 106 29.86 34.35 13.91
N GLY A 107 30.75 34.98 14.66
CA GLY A 107 30.83 34.86 16.08
C GLY A 107 32.26 35.03 16.63
N ALA A 108 32.35 35.67 17.80
CA ALA A 108 33.64 35.97 18.42
C ALA A 108 34.46 34.71 18.83
N PHE A 109 33.78 33.59 19.04
CA PHE A 109 34.36 32.32 19.42
C PHE A 109 34.16 31.23 18.34
N LEU A 110 33.82 31.64 17.11
CA LEU A 110 33.85 30.77 15.98
C LEU A 110 35.27 30.56 15.49
N ASN A 111 35.62 29.34 15.07
CA ASN A 111 36.90 29.10 14.44
C ASN A 111 37.05 30.05 13.23
N PRO A 112 38.14 30.84 13.13
CA PRO A 112 38.33 31.80 12.04
C PRO A 112 38.14 31.26 10.63
N GLU A 113 38.46 29.97 10.42
CA GLU A 113 38.28 29.27 9.14
C GLU A 113 36.81 29.15 8.72
N ASN A 114 35.87 29.17 9.67
CA ASN A 114 34.44 29.04 9.43
C ASN A 114 33.72 30.37 9.35
N ASN A 115 34.40 31.49 9.58
CA ASN A 115 33.80 32.82 9.39
C ASN A 115 33.54 33.08 7.92
N THR A 116 32.37 33.62 7.64
CA THR A 116 32.00 34.04 6.29
C THR A 116 31.99 35.56 6.21
N PRO A 117 32.16 36.15 4.99
CA PRO A 117 31.91 37.56 4.79
C PRO A 117 30.51 37.97 5.26
N GLY A 118 30.29 39.24 5.63
CA GLY A 118 28.96 39.71 6.06
C GLY A 118 27.84 39.52 5.04
N SER A 119 28.19 39.42 3.76
CA SER A 119 27.28 39.05 2.67
C SER A 119 27.02 37.54 2.54
N GLY A 120 27.64 36.72 3.40
CA GLY A 120 27.61 35.27 3.29
C GLY A 120 28.50 34.73 2.18
N LEU A 121 28.48 33.40 2.01
CA LEU A 121 29.31 32.70 1.04
C LEU A 121 28.47 31.68 0.27
N TRP A 122 28.45 31.80 -1.06
CA TRP A 122 27.89 30.79 -1.95
C TRP A 122 28.93 29.72 -2.22
N HIS A 123 28.49 28.47 -2.19
CA HIS A 123 29.33 27.31 -2.53
C HIS A 123 28.61 26.36 -3.46
N ALA A 124 29.35 25.72 -4.34
CA ALA A 124 28.87 24.65 -5.20
C ALA A 124 29.92 23.53 -5.24
N GLY A 125 29.45 22.31 -5.32
CA GLY A 125 30.33 21.14 -5.32
C GLY A 125 29.76 19.99 -6.12
N VAL A 126 30.65 19.12 -6.57
CA VAL A 126 30.33 17.86 -7.22
C VAL A 126 31.06 16.77 -6.47
N SER A 127 30.37 15.73 -6.03
CA SER A 127 30.98 14.58 -5.40
C SER A 127 30.69 13.31 -6.20
N MET A 128 31.66 12.43 -6.28
CA MET A 128 31.53 11.13 -6.95
C MET A 128 32.24 10.08 -6.12
N SER A 129 31.56 8.96 -5.88
CA SER A 129 32.16 7.83 -5.18
C SER A 129 33.10 7.06 -6.10
N VAL A 130 34.37 6.93 -5.73
CA VAL A 130 35.37 6.12 -6.43
C VAL A 130 35.54 4.75 -5.75
N GLY A 131 35.92 3.73 -6.49
CA GLY A 131 36.05 2.37 -5.97
C GLY A 131 34.74 1.60 -6.00
N GLN A 132 34.34 0.96 -4.90
CA GLN A 132 33.10 0.18 -4.85
C GLN A 132 31.86 0.99 -5.20
N GLY A 133 31.81 2.28 -4.86
CA GLY A 133 30.71 3.18 -5.17
C GLY A 133 30.61 3.58 -6.64
N LEU A 134 31.69 3.42 -7.43
CA LEU A 134 31.67 3.71 -8.87
C LEU A 134 30.76 2.75 -9.63
N PHE A 135 30.85 1.45 -9.36
CA PHE A 135 30.06 0.42 -10.05
C PHE A 135 28.65 0.32 -9.47
N ILE A 136 28.51 0.26 -8.15
CA ILE A 136 27.20 0.21 -7.49
C ILE A 136 27.31 0.80 -6.08
N ASP A 137 26.61 1.88 -5.80
CA ASP A 137 26.48 2.44 -4.47
C ASP A 137 25.26 1.86 -3.73
N LYS A 138 25.15 2.17 -2.44
CA LYS A 138 24.05 1.70 -1.60
C LYS A 138 22.67 2.08 -2.15
N ARG A 139 22.51 3.30 -2.73
CA ARG A 139 21.23 3.77 -3.30
C ARG A 139 20.84 2.95 -4.52
N ARG A 140 21.79 2.73 -5.45
CA ARG A 140 21.58 1.92 -6.67
C ARG A 140 21.33 0.44 -6.35
N ALA A 141 22.06 -0.10 -5.37
CA ALA A 141 21.86 -1.48 -4.92
C ALA A 141 20.45 -1.68 -4.33
N GLU A 142 20.00 -0.76 -3.46
CA GLU A 142 18.67 -0.83 -2.88
C GLU A 142 17.55 -0.63 -3.90
N LEU A 143 17.76 0.24 -4.89
CA LEU A 143 16.81 0.38 -5.99
C LEU A 143 16.71 -0.90 -6.82
N LYS A 144 17.85 -1.56 -7.11
CA LYS A 144 17.86 -2.83 -7.83
C LYS A 144 17.16 -3.93 -7.02
N LYS A 145 17.43 -4.02 -5.71
CA LYS A 145 16.71 -4.94 -4.80
C LYS A 145 15.22 -4.66 -4.79
N ALA A 146 14.79 -3.40 -4.68
CA ALA A 146 13.40 -3.02 -4.69
C ALA A 146 12.68 -3.38 -5.99
N LYS A 147 13.34 -3.21 -7.14
CA LYS A 147 12.81 -3.65 -8.45
C LYS A 147 12.61 -5.17 -8.51
N ILE A 148 13.57 -5.95 -8.00
CA ILE A 148 13.47 -7.41 -7.95
C ILE A 148 12.35 -7.81 -6.99
N PHE A 149 12.29 -7.21 -5.81
CA PHE A 149 11.24 -7.46 -4.83
C PHE A 149 9.84 -7.18 -5.38
N THR A 150 9.65 -6.07 -6.11
CA THR A 150 8.37 -5.75 -6.75
C THR A 150 7.95 -6.83 -7.76
N LYS A 151 8.90 -7.41 -8.51
CA LYS A 151 8.60 -8.55 -9.40
C LYS A 151 8.24 -9.80 -8.60
N SER A 152 8.93 -10.06 -7.50
CA SER A 152 8.67 -11.20 -6.62
C SER A 152 7.29 -11.13 -5.95
N THR A 153 6.79 -9.93 -5.62
CA THR A 153 5.45 -9.78 -5.03
C THR A 153 4.32 -10.17 -5.99
N ILE A 154 4.50 -10.01 -7.30
CA ILE A 154 3.55 -10.46 -8.32
C ILE A 154 3.43 -11.99 -8.31
N VAL A 155 4.57 -12.68 -8.21
CA VAL A 155 4.59 -14.15 -8.12
C VAL A 155 4.02 -14.61 -6.78
N GLY A 156 4.40 -13.95 -5.68
CA GLY A 156 3.87 -14.21 -4.33
C GLY A 156 2.36 -14.07 -4.26
N ARG A 157 1.78 -13.06 -4.92
CA ARG A 157 0.32 -12.93 -5.04
C ARG A 157 -0.30 -14.15 -5.71
N LYS A 158 0.27 -14.60 -6.84
CA LYS A 158 -0.27 -15.77 -7.57
C LYS A 158 -0.25 -17.04 -6.71
N LEU A 159 0.80 -17.22 -5.92
CA LEU A 159 0.90 -18.35 -4.98
C LEU A 159 -0.24 -18.34 -3.95
N ILE A 160 -0.36 -17.22 -3.22
CA ILE A 160 -1.43 -17.06 -2.22
C ILE A 160 -2.81 -17.28 -2.85
N TYR A 161 -3.00 -16.81 -4.07
CA TYR A 161 -4.26 -16.94 -4.78
C TYR A 161 -4.55 -18.39 -5.19
N ASN A 162 -3.55 -19.12 -5.69
CA ASN A 162 -3.71 -20.53 -6.03
C ASN A 162 -4.02 -21.39 -4.81
N ASP A 163 -3.32 -21.14 -3.69
CA ASP A 163 -3.58 -21.84 -2.44
C ASP A 163 -5.00 -21.57 -1.94
N LEU A 164 -5.44 -20.32 -1.99
CA LEU A 164 -6.81 -19.94 -1.63
C LEU A 164 -7.87 -20.65 -2.49
N LEU A 165 -7.66 -20.68 -3.81
CA LEU A 165 -8.61 -21.35 -4.71
C LEU A 165 -8.65 -22.84 -4.50
N TYR A 166 -7.51 -23.46 -4.19
CA TYR A 166 -7.44 -24.88 -3.87
C TYR A 166 -8.21 -25.21 -2.58
N ASP A 167 -7.95 -24.47 -1.50
CA ASP A 167 -8.64 -24.64 -0.22
C ASP A 167 -10.15 -24.39 -0.34
N ALA A 168 -10.53 -23.35 -1.06
CA ALA A 168 -11.92 -23.05 -1.35
C ALA A 168 -12.59 -24.16 -2.15
N GLY A 169 -11.90 -24.71 -3.15
CA GLY A 169 -12.40 -25.84 -3.93
C GLY A 169 -12.65 -27.07 -3.07
N GLN A 170 -11.72 -27.42 -2.20
CA GLN A 170 -11.89 -28.54 -1.25
C GLN A 170 -13.10 -28.29 -0.33
N ALA A 171 -13.21 -27.09 0.23
CA ALA A 171 -14.33 -26.75 1.11
C ALA A 171 -15.69 -26.84 0.39
N TYR A 172 -15.78 -26.36 -0.85
CA TYR A 172 -17.00 -26.46 -1.65
C TYR A 172 -17.42 -27.91 -1.89
N TRP A 173 -16.50 -28.77 -2.32
CA TRP A 173 -16.82 -30.16 -2.62
C TRP A 173 -17.18 -30.97 -1.37
N SER A 174 -16.54 -30.67 -0.23
CA SER A 174 -16.92 -31.28 1.05
C SER A 174 -18.33 -30.85 1.51
N TRP A 175 -18.64 -29.56 1.33
CA TRP A 175 -20.00 -29.06 1.57
C TRP A 175 -21.02 -29.71 0.63
N PHE A 176 -20.70 -29.80 -0.66
CA PHE A 176 -21.58 -30.40 -1.67
C PHE A 176 -21.89 -31.86 -1.39
N GLU A 177 -20.88 -32.66 -0.98
CA GLU A 177 -21.04 -34.05 -0.55
C GLU A 177 -21.99 -34.13 0.65
N SER A 178 -21.77 -33.33 1.67
CA SER A 178 -22.60 -33.29 2.87
C SER A 178 -24.04 -32.89 2.55
N TYR A 179 -24.24 -31.91 1.68
CA TYR A 179 -25.55 -31.45 1.25
C TYR A 179 -26.32 -32.56 0.51
N ASN A 180 -25.68 -33.24 -0.44
CA ASN A 180 -26.32 -34.37 -1.14
C ASN A 180 -26.63 -35.53 -0.22
N SER A 181 -25.78 -35.78 0.77
CA SER A 181 -26.04 -36.81 1.78
C SER A 181 -27.32 -36.52 2.57
N VAL A 182 -27.54 -35.25 2.97
CA VAL A 182 -28.77 -34.82 3.63
C VAL A 182 -30.00 -35.10 2.76
N LEU A 183 -29.95 -34.70 1.48
CA LEU A 183 -31.07 -34.94 0.55
C LEU A 183 -31.41 -36.42 0.38
N ILE A 184 -30.37 -37.26 0.31
CA ILE A 184 -30.56 -38.72 0.23
C ILE A 184 -31.22 -39.27 1.50
N TYR A 185 -30.76 -38.87 2.70
CA TYR A 185 -31.35 -39.30 3.96
C TYR A 185 -32.78 -38.79 4.15
N GLU A 186 -33.09 -37.56 3.75
CA GLU A 186 -34.45 -37.03 3.78
C GLU A 186 -35.40 -37.85 2.91
N SER A 187 -34.98 -38.16 1.66
CA SER A 187 -35.78 -39.01 0.76
C SER A 187 -35.96 -40.44 1.28
N ALA A 188 -34.92 -41.03 1.87
CA ALA A 188 -34.97 -42.34 2.50
C ALA A 188 -35.92 -42.38 3.71
N LEU A 189 -35.91 -41.34 4.52
CA LEU A 189 -36.81 -41.17 5.64
C LEU A 189 -38.27 -41.10 5.20
N GLU A 190 -38.56 -40.29 4.19
CA GLU A 190 -39.90 -40.16 3.62
C GLU A 190 -40.45 -41.50 3.10
N LEU A 191 -39.63 -42.24 2.34
CA LEU A 191 -39.99 -43.60 1.86
C LEU A 191 -40.24 -44.57 3.00
N THR A 192 -39.45 -44.49 4.06
CA THR A 192 -39.58 -45.38 5.22
C THR A 192 -40.87 -45.06 5.99
N GLN A 193 -41.21 -43.78 6.16
CA GLN A 193 -42.44 -43.35 6.82
C GLN A 193 -43.67 -43.78 5.99
N GLN A 194 -43.64 -43.64 4.66
CA GLN A 194 -44.73 -44.13 3.80
C GLN A 194 -44.95 -45.64 3.92
N ARG A 195 -43.86 -46.45 3.99
CA ARG A 195 -43.96 -47.91 4.21
C ARG A 195 -44.54 -48.22 5.58
N TYR A 196 -44.11 -47.52 6.63
CA TYR A 196 -44.64 -47.73 7.98
C TYR A 196 -46.15 -47.41 8.06
N GLN A 197 -46.61 -46.40 7.39
CA GLN A 197 -48.04 -46.04 7.37
C GLN A 197 -48.92 -47.01 6.51
N SER A 198 -48.31 -47.76 5.61
CA SER A 198 -48.99 -48.70 4.75
C SER A 198 -49.14 -50.13 5.30
N VAL A 199 -48.60 -50.37 6.49
CA VAL A 199 -48.70 -51.61 7.25
C VAL A 199 -49.68 -51.44 8.40
#